data_b65f29ca54fcd98c9dee9c36d0aa76d9
#
_entry.id   b65f29ca54fcd98c9dee9c36d0aa76d9
#
_cell.length_a   1.000
_cell.length_b   1.000
_cell.length_c   1.000
_cell.angle_alpha   90.00
_cell.angle_beta   90.00
_cell.angle_gamma   90.00
#
_symmetry.space_group_name_H-M   'P 1'
#
loop_
_entity.id
_entity.type
_entity.pdbx_description
1 polymer ?
#
loop_
_entity_poly.entity_id
_entity_poly.type
_entity_poly.pdbx_seq_one_letter_code
_entity_poly.pdbx_strand_id
1 'polypeptide(L)'
;MKSMKGGSASGTSRTDKDMPMPFILGGILLIILIIWLAPAIPVSPLGALLIVIFGFFFSTVSARMVGMIGSSNNPVSGMTIATLLIATMILKATGNVGIEGMIGSMAIASVICICAAIAADTSQDLKTGYLLGATPVKQQIGELIGVIAAGLAIGGVLYLLDSAWGYGGAEVPAPQATLMKMIVEGIMGGNLPWNLVFTGVFLAIALEVLRIPVMPFAIGLYLPIYLNTSIMIGGVVRWFMDSRKNVDAKLKEEQTTRGTLFCAGMIAGEGLVGILLAVFAVFGISTALSIDLGNIGGVVLMLSLIHISEPTRPLYIS
;
A
#
# COMPACT_ATOMS: atom_id res chain seq x y z
N MET A 1 6.30 -30.26 2.95
CA MET A 1 7.51 -30.94 2.43
C MET A 1 7.29 -31.70 1.10
N LYS A 2 6.08 -32.08 0.71
CA LYS A 2 5.81 -32.64 -0.64
C LYS A 2 5.86 -31.60 -1.78
N SER A 3 5.64 -30.33 -1.50
CA SER A 3 5.65 -29.23 -2.49
C SER A 3 7.03 -28.84 -2.99
N MET A 4 8.08 -29.07 -2.20
CA MET A 4 9.46 -28.69 -2.60
C MET A 4 10.10 -29.69 -3.59
N LYS A 5 9.53 -30.85 -3.82
CA LYS A 5 10.03 -31.85 -4.78
C LYS A 5 9.26 -31.87 -6.11
N GLY A 6 8.26 -31.03 -6.29
CA GLY A 6 7.32 -31.11 -7.39
C GLY A 6 7.51 -30.12 -8.52
N GLY A 7 8.67 -29.55 -8.68
CA GLY A 7 8.94 -28.67 -9.82
C GLY A 7 9.12 -29.37 -11.17
N SER A 8 8.78 -30.63 -11.27
CA SER A 8 8.91 -31.36 -12.54
C SER A 8 7.77 -32.36 -12.68
N ALA A 9 6.86 -32.01 -13.56
CA ALA A 9 5.92 -32.87 -14.28
C ALA A 9 4.98 -33.75 -13.46
N SER A 10 3.79 -33.48 -13.61
CA SER A 10 2.69 -34.32 -14.06
C SER A 10 1.38 -33.55 -13.97
N GLY A 11 1.40 -32.26 -13.92
CA GLY A 11 0.25 -31.45 -14.25
C GLY A 11 0.06 -31.47 -15.76
N THR A 12 -0.78 -32.34 -16.24
CA THR A 12 -1.21 -32.36 -17.64
C THR A 12 -2.04 -31.14 -18.00
N SER A 13 -2.43 -30.33 -16.99
CA SER A 13 -3.25 -29.13 -17.17
C SER A 13 -2.40 -27.87 -17.32
N ARG A 14 -2.83 -27.01 -18.24
CA ARG A 14 -2.25 -25.68 -18.45
C ARG A 14 -2.30 -24.81 -17.18
N THR A 15 -3.30 -25.02 -16.34
CA THR A 15 -3.58 -24.28 -15.11
C THR A 15 -2.68 -24.66 -13.92
N ASP A 16 -1.91 -25.74 -14.06
CA ASP A 16 -1.01 -26.22 -12.99
C ASP A 16 0.47 -25.84 -13.24
N LYS A 17 0.73 -25.05 -14.30
CA LYS A 17 2.09 -24.62 -14.65
C LYS A 17 2.47 -23.35 -13.90
N ASP A 18 3.29 -23.52 -12.86
CA ASP A 18 3.92 -22.43 -12.11
C ASP A 18 5.34 -22.13 -12.62
N MET A 19 5.87 -20.96 -12.20
CA MET A 19 7.24 -20.59 -12.46
C MET A 19 8.22 -21.58 -11.80
N PRO A 20 9.27 -22.03 -12.51
CA PRO A 20 10.24 -23.01 -11.97
C PRO A 20 10.95 -22.45 -10.74
N MET A 21 11.04 -23.24 -9.66
CA MET A 21 11.67 -22.86 -8.39
C MET A 21 13.13 -22.35 -8.55
N PRO A 22 13.99 -22.94 -9.41
CA PRO A 22 15.33 -22.41 -9.64
C PRO A 22 15.36 -20.99 -10.19
N PHE A 23 14.36 -20.62 -11.01
CA PHE A 23 14.23 -19.26 -11.53
C PHE A 23 13.87 -18.26 -10.43
N ILE A 24 12.94 -18.64 -9.55
CA ILE A 24 12.53 -17.82 -8.39
C ILE A 24 13.72 -17.60 -7.45
N LEU A 25 14.41 -18.69 -7.06
CA LEU A 25 15.58 -18.60 -6.17
C LEU A 25 16.72 -17.79 -6.81
N GLY A 26 16.96 -17.98 -8.09
CA GLY A 26 17.95 -17.19 -8.83
C GLY A 26 17.60 -15.70 -8.88
N GLY A 27 16.33 -15.37 -9.08
CA GLY A 27 15.83 -14.00 -9.05
C GLY A 27 15.99 -13.35 -7.68
N ILE A 28 15.63 -14.05 -6.60
CA ILE A 28 15.82 -13.57 -5.23
C ILE A 28 17.29 -13.28 -4.95
N LEU A 29 18.17 -14.20 -5.30
CA LEU A 29 19.61 -14.05 -5.09
C LEU A 29 20.18 -12.88 -5.89
N LEU A 30 19.74 -12.71 -7.13
CA LEU A 30 20.12 -11.58 -7.98
C LEU A 30 19.68 -10.24 -7.36
N ILE A 31 18.45 -10.12 -6.87
CA ILE A 31 17.93 -8.89 -6.25
C ILE A 31 18.72 -8.55 -4.99
N ILE A 32 18.99 -9.55 -4.13
CA ILE A 32 19.79 -9.35 -2.92
C ILE A 32 21.20 -8.86 -3.28
N LEU A 33 21.81 -9.47 -4.30
CA LEU A 33 23.12 -9.06 -4.78
C LEU A 33 23.13 -7.64 -5.31
N ILE A 34 22.11 -7.25 -6.09
CA ILE A 34 21.95 -5.88 -6.60
C ILE A 34 21.83 -4.90 -5.43
N ILE A 35 20.98 -5.17 -4.44
CA ILE A 35 20.78 -4.29 -3.27
C ILE A 35 22.09 -4.16 -2.47
N TRP A 36 22.82 -5.25 -2.29
CA TRP A 36 24.07 -5.23 -1.54
C TRP A 36 25.21 -4.52 -2.27
N LEU A 37 25.28 -4.66 -3.60
CA LEU A 37 26.32 -4.04 -4.42
C LEU A 37 25.99 -2.61 -4.87
N ALA A 38 24.73 -2.16 -4.69
CA ALA A 38 24.31 -0.83 -5.10
C ALA A 38 24.95 0.25 -4.23
N PRO A 39 25.88 1.09 -4.73
CA PRO A 39 26.56 2.10 -3.92
C PRO A 39 25.64 3.20 -3.42
N ALA A 40 24.46 3.34 -4.06
CA ALA A 40 23.45 4.33 -3.66
C ALA A 40 22.67 3.92 -2.40
N ILE A 41 22.74 2.64 -2.00
CA ILE A 41 21.97 2.10 -0.87
C ILE A 41 22.97 1.57 0.17
N PRO A 42 23.19 2.27 1.30
CA PRO A 42 24.16 1.84 2.32
C PRO A 42 23.57 0.68 3.16
N VAL A 43 23.40 -0.48 2.53
CA VAL A 43 22.95 -1.70 3.21
C VAL A 43 24.15 -2.57 3.54
N SER A 44 24.41 -2.75 4.83
CA SER A 44 25.44 -3.66 5.33
C SER A 44 25.07 -5.13 5.03
N PRO A 45 26.02 -6.08 5.07
CA PRO A 45 25.71 -7.51 4.95
C PRO A 45 24.66 -7.98 5.96
N LEU A 46 24.65 -7.41 7.15
CA LEU A 46 23.62 -7.66 8.15
C LEU A 46 22.27 -7.14 7.70
N GLY A 47 22.20 -5.96 7.09
CA GLY A 47 20.97 -5.41 6.49
C GLY A 47 20.43 -6.29 5.38
N ALA A 48 21.29 -6.82 4.51
CA ALA A 48 20.90 -7.78 3.48
C ALA A 48 20.31 -9.07 4.08
N LEU A 49 20.90 -9.57 5.17
CA LEU A 49 20.36 -10.72 5.91
C LEU A 49 18.98 -10.43 6.51
N LEU A 50 18.79 -9.24 7.06
CA LEU A 50 17.49 -8.80 7.59
C LEU A 50 16.43 -8.73 6.48
N ILE A 51 16.79 -8.24 5.29
CA ILE A 51 15.91 -8.23 4.12
C ILE A 51 15.44 -9.65 3.77
N VAL A 52 16.36 -10.62 3.75
CA VAL A 52 16.01 -12.02 3.45
C VAL A 52 15.04 -12.59 4.48
N ILE A 53 15.36 -12.42 5.76
CA ILE A 53 14.56 -13.01 6.85
C ILE A 53 13.17 -12.38 6.91
N PHE A 54 13.10 -11.05 7.00
CA PHE A 54 11.83 -10.34 7.12
C PHE A 54 11.05 -10.32 5.79
N GLY A 55 11.75 -10.23 4.66
CA GLY A 55 11.14 -10.32 3.34
C GLY A 55 10.40 -11.64 3.15
N PHE A 56 11.04 -12.77 3.46
CA PHE A 56 10.42 -14.10 3.41
C PHE A 56 9.24 -14.20 4.39
N PHE A 57 9.45 -13.78 5.64
CA PHE A 57 8.40 -13.85 6.67
C PHE A 57 7.18 -13.02 6.31
N PHE A 58 7.36 -11.74 6.01
CA PHE A 58 6.24 -10.83 5.73
C PHE A 58 5.59 -11.10 4.38
N SER A 59 6.34 -11.53 3.36
CA SER A 59 5.73 -11.98 2.10
C SER A 59 4.83 -13.18 2.30
N THR A 60 5.25 -14.15 3.11
CA THR A 60 4.44 -15.34 3.43
C THR A 60 3.18 -14.97 4.21
N VAL A 61 3.31 -14.10 5.23
CA VAL A 61 2.17 -13.61 6.03
C VAL A 61 1.21 -12.83 5.15
N SER A 62 1.71 -11.90 4.35
CA SER A 62 0.94 -11.04 3.46
C SER A 62 0.15 -11.85 2.42
N ALA A 63 0.81 -12.75 1.69
CA ALA A 63 0.17 -13.61 0.71
C ALA A 63 -0.95 -14.47 1.32
N ARG A 64 -0.71 -15.01 2.53
CA ARG A 64 -1.71 -15.82 3.22
C ARG A 64 -2.90 -15.00 3.71
N MET A 65 -2.65 -13.81 4.26
CA MET A 65 -3.73 -12.92 4.72
C MET A 65 -4.59 -12.46 3.56
N VAL A 66 -3.98 -12.01 2.47
CA VAL A 66 -4.70 -11.54 1.28
C VAL A 66 -5.52 -12.65 0.63
N GLY A 67 -5.03 -13.88 0.64
CA GLY A 67 -5.79 -15.04 0.19
C GLY A 67 -7.11 -15.26 0.94
N MET A 68 -7.21 -14.74 2.18
CA MET A 68 -8.41 -14.85 3.03
C MET A 68 -9.28 -13.58 3.03
N ILE A 69 -8.66 -12.40 3.09
CA ILE A 69 -9.38 -11.14 3.36
C ILE A 69 -9.29 -10.11 2.23
N GLY A 70 -8.54 -10.37 1.18
CA GLY A 70 -8.29 -9.44 0.05
C GLY A 70 -7.15 -8.45 0.30
N SER A 71 -6.57 -7.92 -0.78
CA SER A 71 -5.36 -7.06 -0.73
C SER A 71 -5.59 -5.71 -0.05
N SER A 72 -6.81 -5.16 -0.12
CA SER A 72 -7.16 -3.89 0.51
C SER A 72 -7.05 -3.88 2.05
N ASN A 73 -7.10 -5.05 2.68
CA ASN A 73 -7.00 -5.22 4.13
C ASN A 73 -5.61 -5.70 4.59
N ASN A 74 -4.63 -5.73 3.71
CA ASN A 74 -3.28 -6.15 4.04
C ASN A 74 -2.58 -5.10 4.93
N PRO A 75 -2.11 -5.45 6.14
CA PRO A 75 -1.51 -4.50 7.07
C PRO A 75 -0.04 -4.17 6.73
N VAL A 76 0.23 -3.79 5.47
CA VAL A 76 1.59 -3.51 4.97
C VAL A 76 2.29 -2.45 5.83
N SER A 77 1.58 -1.39 6.20
CA SER A 77 2.13 -0.31 7.05
C SER A 77 2.60 -0.83 8.41
N GLY A 78 1.82 -1.71 9.05
CA GLY A 78 2.19 -2.30 10.34
C GLY A 78 3.44 -3.18 10.24
N MET A 79 3.53 -4.01 9.19
CA MET A 79 4.70 -4.85 8.92
C MET A 79 5.94 -4.01 8.64
N THR A 80 5.78 -2.92 7.88
CA THR A 80 6.89 -1.99 7.56
C THR A 80 7.38 -1.26 8.82
N ILE A 81 6.49 -0.76 9.67
CA ILE A 81 6.86 -0.08 10.93
C ILE A 81 7.58 -1.06 11.87
N ALA A 82 7.07 -2.28 12.03
CA ALA A 82 7.73 -3.30 12.85
C ALA A 82 9.13 -3.62 12.34
N THR A 83 9.28 -3.79 11.03
CA THR A 83 10.60 -3.99 10.41
C THR A 83 11.52 -2.80 10.64
N LEU A 84 11.02 -1.59 10.45
CA LEU A 84 11.77 -0.36 10.60
C LEU A 84 12.32 -0.22 12.03
N LEU A 85 11.46 -0.46 13.03
CA LEU A 85 11.85 -0.44 14.44
C LEU A 85 12.98 -1.45 14.71
N ILE A 86 12.78 -2.71 14.33
CA ILE A 86 13.75 -3.78 14.59
C ILE A 86 15.05 -3.55 13.83
N ALA A 87 14.98 -3.22 12.53
CA ALA A 87 16.15 -2.98 11.71
C ALA A 87 16.96 -1.77 12.22
N THR A 88 16.29 -0.67 12.59
CA THR A 88 16.96 0.52 13.12
C THR A 88 17.65 0.23 14.46
N MET A 89 16.99 -0.53 15.35
CA MET A 89 17.59 -0.93 16.62
C MET A 89 18.81 -1.83 16.41
N ILE A 90 18.75 -2.79 15.49
CA ILE A 90 19.86 -3.69 15.19
C ILE A 90 21.03 -2.91 14.56
N LEU A 91 20.77 -2.04 13.57
CA LEU A 91 21.79 -1.24 12.94
C LEU A 91 22.47 -0.29 13.94
N LYS A 92 21.71 0.34 14.83
CA LYS A 92 22.26 1.13 15.93
C LYS A 92 23.15 0.30 16.85
N ALA A 93 22.70 -0.89 17.27
CA ALA A 93 23.47 -1.78 18.14
C ALA A 93 24.76 -2.29 17.51
N THR A 94 24.82 -2.38 16.19
CA THR A 94 26.03 -2.78 15.44
C THR A 94 26.94 -1.61 15.05
N GLY A 95 26.65 -0.41 15.53
CA GLY A 95 27.47 0.77 15.30
C GLY A 95 27.22 1.51 13.98
N ASN A 96 26.25 1.06 13.18
CA ASN A 96 25.80 1.78 11.97
C ASN A 96 24.85 2.91 12.38
N VAL A 97 25.44 4.03 12.84
CA VAL A 97 24.73 5.21 13.32
C VAL A 97 24.87 6.37 12.33
N GLY A 98 24.09 7.45 12.57
CA GLY A 98 24.13 8.63 11.73
C GLY A 98 23.28 8.49 10.46
N ILE A 99 23.56 9.34 9.48
CA ILE A 99 22.75 9.45 8.24
C ILE A 99 22.75 8.13 7.44
N GLU A 100 23.91 7.47 7.33
CA GLU A 100 24.02 6.19 6.60
C GLU A 100 23.17 5.09 7.26
N GLY A 101 23.21 5.00 8.60
CA GLY A 101 22.37 4.06 9.33
C GLY A 101 20.87 4.35 9.18
N MET A 102 20.48 5.64 9.14
CA MET A 102 19.08 6.03 8.89
C MET A 102 18.65 5.65 7.48
N ILE A 103 19.44 5.95 6.46
CA ILE A 103 19.15 5.60 5.06
C ILE A 103 19.09 4.07 4.91
N GLY A 104 20.04 3.36 5.51
CA GLY A 104 20.06 1.89 5.50
C GLY A 104 18.80 1.28 6.13
N SER A 105 18.36 1.81 7.27
CA SER A 105 17.11 1.36 7.94
C SER A 105 15.89 1.58 7.07
N MET A 106 15.78 2.78 6.47
CA MET A 106 14.67 3.11 5.56
C MET A 106 14.69 2.24 4.30
N ALA A 107 15.87 1.97 3.73
CA ALA A 107 16.01 1.11 2.58
C ALA A 107 15.56 -0.32 2.89
N ILE A 108 15.98 -0.90 4.02
CA ILE A 108 15.53 -2.23 4.46
C ILE A 108 14.01 -2.27 4.60
N ALA A 109 13.43 -1.29 5.29
CA ALA A 109 11.99 -1.23 5.49
C ALA A 109 11.22 -1.05 4.16
N SER A 110 11.73 -0.24 3.24
CA SER A 110 11.14 -0.02 1.92
C SER A 110 11.14 -1.30 1.08
N VAL A 111 12.25 -2.04 1.05
CA VAL A 111 12.31 -3.31 0.33
C VAL A 111 11.31 -4.31 0.88
N ILE A 112 11.20 -4.42 2.22
CA ILE A 112 10.27 -5.35 2.86
C ILE A 112 8.83 -4.93 2.64
N CYS A 113 8.54 -3.62 2.66
CA CYS A 113 7.24 -3.06 2.33
C CYS A 113 6.80 -3.48 0.91
N ILE A 114 7.70 -3.31 -0.06
CA ILE A 114 7.47 -3.69 -1.46
C ILE A 114 7.27 -5.21 -1.58
N CYS A 115 8.12 -6.01 -0.93
CA CYS A 115 7.98 -7.47 -0.94
C CYS A 115 6.62 -7.92 -0.39
N ALA A 116 6.17 -7.34 0.73
CA ALA A 116 4.89 -7.66 1.33
C ALA A 116 3.70 -7.22 0.44
N ALA A 117 3.78 -6.04 -0.17
CA ALA A 117 2.75 -5.53 -1.07
C ALA A 117 2.63 -6.38 -2.34
N ILE A 118 3.75 -6.65 -3.03
CA ILE A 118 3.77 -7.47 -4.24
C ILE A 118 3.30 -8.90 -3.95
N ALA A 119 3.71 -9.50 -2.83
CA ALA A 119 3.26 -10.84 -2.46
C ALA A 119 1.74 -10.90 -2.25
N ALA A 120 1.15 -9.82 -1.74
CA ALA A 120 -0.29 -9.66 -1.61
C ALA A 120 -0.99 -9.59 -2.97
N ASP A 121 -0.52 -8.70 -3.82
CA ASP A 121 -1.11 -8.44 -5.13
C ASP A 121 -1.01 -9.67 -6.03
N THR A 122 0.15 -10.32 -6.07
CA THR A 122 0.37 -11.60 -6.77
C THR A 122 -0.58 -12.69 -6.26
N SER A 123 -0.77 -12.79 -4.93
CA SER A 123 -1.70 -13.78 -4.36
C SER A 123 -3.14 -13.55 -4.81
N GLN A 124 -3.59 -12.29 -4.88
CA GLN A 124 -4.93 -11.95 -5.35
C GLN A 124 -5.08 -12.16 -6.86
N ASP A 125 -4.08 -11.78 -7.64
CA ASP A 125 -4.08 -11.95 -9.10
C ASP A 125 -4.10 -13.43 -9.49
N LEU A 126 -3.24 -14.25 -8.89
CA LEU A 126 -3.23 -15.69 -9.12
C LEU A 126 -4.56 -16.36 -8.70
N LYS A 127 -5.20 -15.87 -7.63
CA LYS A 127 -6.53 -16.36 -7.24
C LYS A 127 -7.58 -16.03 -8.28
N THR A 128 -7.59 -14.82 -8.80
CA THR A 128 -8.46 -14.38 -9.89
C THR A 128 -8.22 -15.21 -11.15
N GLY A 129 -6.95 -15.38 -11.51
CA GLY A 129 -6.53 -16.21 -12.64
C GLY A 129 -6.96 -17.67 -12.51
N TYR A 130 -6.87 -18.24 -11.32
CA TYR A 130 -7.36 -19.58 -11.04
C TYR A 130 -8.86 -19.73 -11.32
N LEU A 131 -9.66 -18.76 -10.89
CA LEU A 131 -11.12 -18.75 -11.13
C LEU A 131 -11.46 -18.62 -12.61
N LEU A 132 -10.65 -17.90 -13.38
CA LEU A 132 -10.83 -17.69 -14.82
C LEU A 132 -10.14 -18.76 -15.68
N GLY A 133 -9.42 -19.70 -15.09
CA GLY A 133 -8.66 -20.73 -15.80
C GLY A 133 -7.42 -20.18 -16.53
N ALA A 134 -6.82 -19.12 -16.04
CA ALA A 134 -5.56 -18.57 -16.58
C ALA A 134 -4.36 -19.50 -16.31
N THR A 135 -3.26 -19.27 -17.01
CA THR A 135 -2.00 -20.01 -16.82
C THR A 135 -1.12 -19.25 -15.83
N PRO A 136 -0.83 -19.79 -14.61
CA PRO A 136 -0.13 -19.06 -13.56
C PRO A 136 1.23 -18.48 -13.99
N VAL A 137 2.06 -19.25 -14.66
CA VAL A 137 3.37 -18.79 -15.12
C VAL A 137 3.30 -17.55 -16.04
N LYS A 138 2.24 -17.42 -16.84
CA LYS A 138 2.07 -16.25 -17.71
C LYS A 138 1.68 -15.01 -16.93
N GLN A 139 0.86 -15.16 -15.88
CA GLN A 139 0.53 -14.06 -14.96
C GLN A 139 1.78 -13.62 -14.20
N GLN A 140 2.53 -14.54 -13.63
CA GLN A 140 3.78 -14.26 -12.91
C GLN A 140 4.81 -13.52 -13.79
N ILE A 141 4.95 -13.90 -15.04
CA ILE A 141 5.82 -13.17 -15.98
C ILE A 141 5.28 -11.77 -16.27
N GLY A 142 3.97 -11.62 -16.46
CA GLY A 142 3.31 -10.34 -16.65
C GLY A 142 3.53 -9.40 -15.48
N GLU A 143 3.37 -9.91 -14.25
CA GLU A 143 3.64 -9.17 -13.01
C GLU A 143 5.10 -8.71 -12.92
N LEU A 144 6.07 -9.57 -13.24
CA LEU A 144 7.49 -9.19 -13.24
C LEU A 144 7.77 -8.03 -14.20
N ILE A 145 7.20 -8.08 -15.40
CA ILE A 145 7.33 -6.99 -16.39
C ILE A 145 6.67 -5.72 -15.85
N GLY A 146 5.47 -5.85 -15.27
CA GLY A 146 4.74 -4.74 -14.66
C GLY A 146 5.51 -4.09 -13.51
N VAL A 147 6.10 -4.87 -12.62
CA VAL A 147 6.90 -4.37 -11.49
C VAL A 147 8.14 -3.61 -11.97
N ILE A 148 8.84 -4.11 -12.99
CA ILE A 148 10.00 -3.42 -13.56
C ILE A 148 9.56 -2.08 -14.18
N ALA A 149 8.51 -2.09 -14.99
CA ALA A 149 7.99 -0.87 -15.63
C ALA A 149 7.52 0.16 -14.58
N ALA A 150 6.78 -0.29 -13.57
CA ALA A 150 6.31 0.55 -12.47
C ALA A 150 7.47 1.11 -11.65
N GLY A 151 8.49 0.30 -11.35
CA GLY A 151 9.66 0.73 -10.60
C GLY A 151 10.44 1.84 -11.32
N LEU A 152 10.57 1.74 -12.62
CA LEU A 152 11.19 2.80 -13.45
C LEU A 152 10.33 4.08 -13.46
N ALA A 153 9.02 3.94 -13.58
CA ALA A 153 8.10 5.08 -13.63
C ALA A 153 8.00 5.79 -12.26
N ILE A 154 7.92 5.05 -11.15
CA ILE A 154 7.78 5.60 -9.80
C ILE A 154 8.95 6.51 -9.43
N GLY A 155 10.19 6.14 -9.78
CA GLY A 155 11.35 7.00 -9.54
C GLY A 155 11.19 8.38 -10.16
N GLY A 156 10.71 8.43 -11.41
CA GLY A 156 10.40 9.68 -12.12
C GLY A 156 9.26 10.46 -11.47
N VAL A 157 8.20 9.78 -11.05
CA VAL A 157 7.04 10.41 -10.38
C VAL A 157 7.44 11.00 -9.03
N LEU A 158 8.21 10.29 -8.23
CA LEU A 158 8.69 10.80 -6.94
C LEU A 158 9.57 12.05 -7.12
N TYR A 159 10.49 12.03 -8.08
CA TYR A 159 11.29 13.19 -8.40
C TYR A 159 10.45 14.39 -8.88
N LEU A 160 9.43 14.13 -9.71
CA LEU A 160 8.50 15.14 -10.22
C LEU A 160 7.72 15.79 -9.08
N LEU A 161 7.15 15.02 -8.16
CA LEU A 161 6.38 15.51 -7.03
C LEU A 161 7.24 16.32 -6.05
N ASP A 162 8.46 15.88 -5.80
CA ASP A 162 9.42 16.62 -4.98
C ASP A 162 9.80 17.95 -5.63
N SER A 163 10.04 17.95 -6.93
CA SER A 163 10.38 19.16 -7.68
C SER A 163 9.23 20.17 -7.78
N ALA A 164 7.98 19.67 -7.81
CA ALA A 164 6.81 20.52 -7.94
C ALA A 164 6.42 21.19 -6.61
N TRP A 165 6.38 20.42 -5.51
CA TRP A 165 5.81 20.89 -4.23
C TRP A 165 6.64 20.52 -3.00
N GLY A 166 7.57 19.58 -3.11
CA GLY A 166 8.29 19.01 -1.98
C GLY A 166 7.40 18.11 -1.10
N TYR A 167 8.05 17.20 -0.37
CA TYR A 167 7.34 16.32 0.56
C TYR A 167 7.20 16.93 1.96
N GLY A 168 6.07 16.64 2.62
CA GLY A 168 5.79 17.13 3.98
C GLY A 168 5.12 18.51 4.03
N GLY A 169 4.83 19.11 2.86
CA GLY A 169 4.07 20.35 2.73
C GLY A 169 2.56 20.15 2.73
N ALA A 170 1.81 21.22 2.46
CA ALA A 170 0.35 21.19 2.39
C ALA A 170 -0.17 20.38 1.21
N GLU A 171 0.52 20.46 0.06
CA GLU A 171 0.12 19.78 -1.18
C GLU A 171 0.46 18.29 -1.16
N VAL A 172 1.62 17.92 -0.61
CA VAL A 172 2.08 16.53 -0.48
C VAL A 172 2.48 16.24 0.97
N PRO A 173 1.52 16.07 1.87
CA PRO A 173 1.78 15.97 3.32
C PRO A 173 2.55 14.71 3.74
N ALA A 174 2.47 13.62 2.98
CA ALA A 174 3.18 12.34 3.21
C ALA A 174 3.23 11.90 4.70
N PRO A 175 2.10 11.78 5.41
CA PRO A 175 2.07 11.59 6.87
C PRO A 175 2.74 10.29 7.32
N GLN A 176 2.67 9.23 6.53
CA GLN A 176 3.33 7.96 6.86
C GLN A 176 4.85 8.05 6.73
N ALA A 177 5.35 8.73 5.70
CA ALA A 177 6.80 8.94 5.53
C ALA A 177 7.36 9.79 6.67
N THR A 178 6.63 10.81 7.09
CA THR A 178 6.98 11.66 8.25
C THR A 178 7.02 10.83 9.53
N LEU A 179 6.03 9.96 9.78
CA LEU A 179 6.03 9.06 10.93
C LEU A 179 7.25 8.12 10.92
N MET A 180 7.56 7.51 9.79
CA MET A 180 8.71 6.61 9.66
C MET A 180 10.03 7.34 9.87
N LYS A 181 10.17 8.57 9.34
CA LYS A 181 11.31 9.44 9.59
C LYS A 181 11.48 9.71 11.08
N MET A 182 10.41 10.10 11.79
CA MET A 182 10.44 10.37 13.23
C MET A 182 10.89 9.15 14.05
N ILE A 183 10.45 7.96 13.67
CA ILE A 183 10.86 6.69 14.33
C ILE A 183 12.36 6.47 14.17
N VAL A 184 12.87 6.58 12.95
CA VAL A 184 14.30 6.34 12.66
C VAL A 184 15.17 7.37 13.35
N GLU A 185 14.84 8.67 13.24
CA GLU A 185 15.55 9.76 13.91
C GLU A 185 15.49 9.61 15.43
N GLY A 186 14.33 9.25 15.98
CA GLY A 186 14.14 9.05 17.41
C GLY A 186 14.97 7.89 17.97
N ILE A 187 15.05 6.78 17.25
CA ILE A 187 15.88 5.63 17.65
C ILE A 187 17.36 5.96 17.52
N MET A 188 17.79 6.46 16.35
CA MET A 188 19.21 6.75 16.09
C MET A 188 19.73 7.84 17.00
N GLY A 189 18.97 8.93 17.20
CA GLY A 189 19.30 10.04 18.09
C GLY A 189 19.16 9.72 19.58
N GLY A 190 18.53 8.58 19.94
CA GLY A 190 18.27 8.22 21.33
C GLY A 190 17.14 9.00 22.02
N ASN A 191 16.41 9.80 21.27
CA ASN A 191 15.35 10.69 21.75
C ASN A 191 13.93 10.17 21.49
N LEU A 192 13.79 8.86 21.24
CA LEU A 192 12.46 8.27 21.06
C LEU A 192 11.68 8.39 22.38
N PRO A 193 10.46 8.95 22.35
CA PRO A 193 9.64 9.08 23.56
C PRO A 193 9.04 7.70 23.94
N TRP A 194 9.83 6.85 24.57
CA TRP A 194 9.46 5.49 24.95
C TRP A 194 8.15 5.42 25.75
N ASN A 195 7.90 6.45 26.58
CA ASN A 195 6.63 6.53 27.34
C ASN A 195 5.42 6.53 26.40
N LEU A 196 5.47 7.29 25.29
CA LEU A 196 4.39 7.32 24.31
C LEU A 196 4.31 6.01 23.52
N VAL A 197 5.46 5.40 23.19
CA VAL A 197 5.50 4.10 22.52
C VAL A 197 4.81 3.03 23.38
N PHE A 198 5.18 2.93 24.66
CA PHE A 198 4.54 1.98 25.58
C PHE A 198 3.05 2.31 25.82
N THR A 199 2.69 3.58 25.91
CA THR A 199 1.27 3.98 25.98
C THR A 199 0.50 3.47 24.76
N GLY A 200 1.06 3.60 23.55
CA GLY A 200 0.47 3.06 22.33
C GLY A 200 0.32 1.54 22.35
N VAL A 201 1.33 0.81 22.85
CA VAL A 201 1.28 -0.65 23.01
C VAL A 201 0.17 -1.07 23.97
N PHE A 202 0.10 -0.45 25.16
CA PHE A 202 -0.94 -0.75 26.13
C PHE A 202 -2.34 -0.40 25.62
N LEU A 203 -2.47 0.72 24.91
CA LEU A 203 -3.72 1.11 24.28
C LEU A 203 -4.16 0.09 23.23
N ALA A 204 -3.23 -0.39 22.38
CA ALA A 204 -3.52 -1.41 21.39
C ALA A 204 -3.99 -2.72 22.03
N ILE A 205 -3.34 -3.15 23.12
CA ILE A 205 -3.76 -4.33 23.90
C ILE A 205 -5.16 -4.12 24.48
N ALA A 206 -5.43 -2.95 25.06
CA ALA A 206 -6.74 -2.64 25.64
C ALA A 206 -7.85 -2.65 24.56
N LEU A 207 -7.60 -2.09 23.39
CA LEU A 207 -8.53 -2.10 22.26
C LEU A 207 -8.81 -3.52 21.77
N GLU A 208 -7.79 -4.36 21.69
CA GLU A 208 -7.93 -5.77 21.28
C GLU A 208 -8.80 -6.54 22.28
N VAL A 209 -8.56 -6.35 23.59
CA VAL A 209 -9.40 -6.94 24.66
C VAL A 209 -10.86 -6.47 24.55
N LEU A 210 -11.07 -5.20 24.22
CA LEU A 210 -12.41 -4.63 24.01
C LEU A 210 -13.04 -5.03 22.67
N ARG A 211 -12.32 -5.80 21.83
CA ARG A 211 -12.74 -6.19 20.47
C ARG A 211 -13.00 -5.00 19.54
N ILE A 212 -12.30 -3.89 19.78
CA ILE A 212 -12.33 -2.72 18.90
C ILE A 212 -11.23 -2.91 17.84
N PRO A 213 -11.51 -2.70 16.54
CA PRO A 213 -10.52 -2.84 15.51
C PRO A 213 -9.34 -1.89 15.72
N VAL A 214 -8.17 -2.42 16.08
CA VAL A 214 -6.97 -1.63 16.44
C VAL A 214 -6.45 -0.83 15.26
N MET A 215 -6.44 -1.40 14.03
CA MET A 215 -5.89 -0.74 12.85
C MET A 215 -6.65 0.54 12.45
N PRO A 216 -7.99 0.53 12.30
CA PRO A 216 -8.72 1.78 12.01
C PRO A 216 -8.56 2.82 13.11
N PHE A 217 -8.51 2.40 14.37
CA PHE A 217 -8.29 3.31 15.50
C PHE A 217 -6.91 3.97 15.41
N ALA A 218 -5.86 3.19 15.18
CA ALA A 218 -4.50 3.70 15.03
C ALA A 218 -4.38 4.67 13.84
N ILE A 219 -4.99 4.35 12.70
CA ILE A 219 -5.03 5.24 11.53
C ILE A 219 -5.68 6.57 11.88
N GLY A 220 -6.80 6.54 12.61
CA GLY A 220 -7.50 7.75 13.06
C GLY A 220 -6.68 8.63 14.01
N LEU A 221 -5.71 8.04 14.74
CA LEU A 221 -4.85 8.82 15.64
C LEU A 221 -3.77 9.62 14.91
N TYR A 222 -3.16 9.09 13.85
CA TYR A 222 -2.04 9.75 13.21
C TYR A 222 -2.40 10.53 11.94
N LEU A 223 -3.53 10.24 11.31
CA LEU A 223 -3.96 10.99 10.13
C LEU A 223 -4.44 12.41 10.51
N PRO A 224 -4.17 13.40 9.66
CA PRO A 224 -4.72 14.74 9.81
C PRO A 224 -6.26 14.75 9.89
N ILE A 225 -6.81 15.67 10.67
CA ILE A 225 -8.25 15.70 10.97
C ILE A 225 -9.12 15.85 9.72
N TYR A 226 -8.65 16.57 8.71
CA TYR A 226 -9.40 16.75 7.46
C TYR A 226 -9.57 15.43 6.68
N LEU A 227 -8.56 14.54 6.70
CA LEU A 227 -8.67 13.20 6.12
C LEU A 227 -9.62 12.31 6.93
N ASN A 228 -9.49 12.34 8.25
CA ASN A 228 -10.38 11.58 9.14
C ASN A 228 -11.84 12.01 9.00
N THR A 229 -12.11 13.31 8.85
CA THR A 229 -13.46 13.83 8.65
C THR A 229 -14.07 13.33 7.35
N SER A 230 -13.29 13.32 6.26
CA SER A 230 -13.74 12.79 4.96
C SER A 230 -14.09 11.30 5.04
N ILE A 231 -13.21 10.51 5.70
CA ILE A 231 -13.43 9.07 5.93
C ILE A 231 -14.69 8.85 6.77
N MET A 232 -14.88 9.66 7.83
CA MET A 232 -16.06 9.58 8.69
C MET A 232 -17.36 9.84 7.92
N ILE A 233 -17.38 10.86 7.06
CA ILE A 233 -18.54 11.17 6.21
C ILE A 233 -18.87 9.98 5.30
N GLY A 234 -17.86 9.40 4.64
CA GLY A 234 -18.02 8.19 3.83
C GLY A 234 -18.56 7.01 4.63
N GLY A 235 -18.05 6.83 5.86
CA GLY A 235 -18.52 5.80 6.79
C GLY A 235 -19.98 5.99 7.20
N VAL A 236 -20.43 7.21 7.45
CA VAL A 236 -21.84 7.55 7.75
C VAL A 236 -22.74 7.24 6.56
N VAL A 237 -22.33 7.61 5.35
CA VAL A 237 -23.07 7.29 4.12
C VAL A 237 -23.21 5.76 3.97
N ARG A 238 -22.13 5.03 4.17
CA ARG A 238 -22.14 3.56 4.13
C ARG A 238 -23.07 2.98 5.18
N TRP A 239 -22.98 3.44 6.41
CA TRP A 239 -23.85 2.99 7.51
C TRP A 239 -25.32 3.25 7.19
N PHE A 240 -25.65 4.42 6.60
CA PHE A 240 -27.02 4.74 6.19
C PHE A 240 -27.52 3.77 5.11
N MET A 241 -26.70 3.46 4.11
CA MET A 241 -27.04 2.48 3.07
C MET A 241 -27.26 1.08 3.65
N ASP A 242 -26.39 0.67 4.56
CA ASP A 242 -26.46 -0.64 5.20
C ASP A 242 -27.62 -0.76 6.20
N SER A 243 -28.10 0.34 6.75
CA SER A 243 -29.22 0.38 7.70
C SER A 243 -30.60 0.28 7.05
N ARG A 244 -30.70 0.38 5.71
CA ARG A 244 -31.98 0.22 5.00
C ARG A 244 -32.56 -1.18 5.17
N LYS A 245 -33.73 -1.27 5.84
CA LYS A 245 -34.38 -2.53 6.18
C LYS A 245 -35.23 -3.13 5.05
N ASN A 246 -35.67 -2.31 4.10
CA ASN A 246 -36.65 -2.68 3.06
C ASN A 246 -36.02 -2.96 1.68
N VAL A 247 -34.71 -3.25 1.63
CA VAL A 247 -33.99 -3.53 0.38
C VAL A 247 -33.56 -4.99 0.40
N ASP A 248 -33.79 -5.70 -0.68
CA ASP A 248 -33.32 -7.08 -0.86
C ASP A 248 -31.80 -7.15 -0.67
N ALA A 249 -31.34 -8.18 0.05
CA ALA A 249 -29.94 -8.38 0.37
C ALA A 249 -29.03 -8.39 -0.88
N LYS A 250 -29.53 -9.00 -1.96
CA LYS A 250 -28.80 -9.06 -3.25
C LYS A 250 -28.67 -7.69 -3.91
N LEU A 251 -29.74 -6.90 -3.88
CA LEU A 251 -29.73 -5.54 -4.42
C LEU A 251 -28.82 -4.61 -3.60
N LYS A 252 -28.80 -4.80 -2.28
CA LYS A 252 -27.93 -4.06 -1.37
C LYS A 252 -26.44 -4.37 -1.64
N GLU A 253 -26.09 -5.63 -1.84
CA GLU A 253 -24.74 -6.05 -2.19
C GLU A 253 -24.31 -5.47 -3.54
N GLU A 254 -25.18 -5.50 -4.53
CA GLU A 254 -24.92 -4.93 -5.86
C GLU A 254 -24.70 -3.41 -5.80
N GLN A 255 -25.55 -2.67 -5.08
CA GLN A 255 -25.40 -1.22 -4.87
C GLN A 255 -24.10 -0.88 -4.16
N THR A 256 -23.74 -1.66 -3.14
CA THR A 256 -22.48 -1.50 -2.41
C THR A 256 -21.28 -1.73 -3.32
N THR A 257 -21.30 -2.77 -4.11
CA THR A 257 -20.21 -3.10 -5.05
C THR A 257 -20.05 -2.00 -6.09
N ARG A 258 -21.15 -1.53 -6.67
CA ARG A 258 -21.12 -0.40 -7.64
C ARG A 258 -20.56 0.87 -7.02
N GLY A 259 -20.99 1.23 -5.81
CA GLY A 259 -20.46 2.38 -5.09
C GLY A 259 -18.98 2.27 -4.80
N THR A 260 -18.52 1.10 -4.38
CA THR A 260 -17.09 0.84 -4.12
C THR A 260 -16.25 0.95 -5.40
N LEU A 261 -16.72 0.39 -6.52
CA LEU A 261 -16.04 0.50 -7.81
C LEU A 261 -15.97 1.94 -8.31
N PHE A 262 -17.04 2.71 -8.13
CA PHE A 262 -17.07 4.13 -8.47
C PHE A 262 -16.04 4.92 -7.66
N CYS A 263 -16.01 4.74 -6.32
CA CYS A 263 -15.03 5.39 -5.46
C CYS A 263 -13.59 4.97 -5.81
N ALA A 264 -13.36 3.71 -6.13
CA ALA A 264 -12.05 3.23 -6.58
C ALA A 264 -11.61 3.91 -7.87
N GLY A 265 -12.53 4.11 -8.83
CA GLY A 265 -12.27 4.85 -10.06
C GLY A 265 -11.92 6.32 -9.80
N MET A 266 -12.61 6.98 -8.85
CA MET A 266 -12.29 8.34 -8.45
C MET A 266 -10.89 8.46 -7.84
N ILE A 267 -10.51 7.55 -6.95
CA ILE A 267 -9.18 7.52 -6.33
C ILE A 267 -8.08 7.34 -7.39
N ALA A 268 -8.27 6.40 -8.32
CA ALA A 268 -7.33 6.20 -9.42
C ALA A 268 -7.23 7.43 -10.33
N GLY A 269 -8.36 8.06 -10.66
CA GLY A 269 -8.42 9.28 -11.45
C GLY A 269 -7.72 10.46 -10.79
N GLU A 270 -7.94 10.65 -9.48
CA GLU A 270 -7.26 11.68 -8.69
C GLU A 270 -5.74 11.53 -8.75
N GLY A 271 -5.23 10.30 -8.57
CA GLY A 271 -3.80 10.04 -8.67
C GLY A 271 -3.19 10.41 -10.02
N LEU A 272 -3.87 10.05 -11.13
CA LEU A 272 -3.42 10.39 -12.48
C LEU A 272 -3.45 11.90 -12.73
N VAL A 273 -4.53 12.57 -12.32
CA VAL A 273 -4.66 14.04 -12.44
C VAL A 273 -3.63 14.74 -11.58
N GLY A 274 -3.35 14.25 -10.36
CA GLY A 274 -2.31 14.78 -9.49
C GLY A 274 -0.93 14.76 -10.14
N ILE A 275 -0.55 13.67 -10.81
CA ILE A 275 0.71 13.58 -11.55
C ILE A 275 0.72 14.57 -12.72
N LEU A 276 -0.38 14.71 -13.47
CA LEU A 276 -0.51 15.67 -14.56
C LEU A 276 -0.36 17.12 -14.06
N LEU A 277 -0.98 17.44 -12.93
CA LEU A 277 -0.85 18.76 -12.29
C LEU A 277 0.58 19.04 -11.83
N ALA A 278 1.28 18.02 -11.33
CA ALA A 278 2.70 18.15 -10.97
C ALA A 278 3.57 18.47 -12.19
N VAL A 279 3.30 17.83 -13.34
CA VAL A 279 3.97 18.16 -14.61
C VAL A 279 3.72 19.62 -14.96
N PHE A 280 2.48 20.09 -14.93
CA PHE A 280 2.16 21.48 -15.25
C PHE A 280 2.83 22.46 -14.27
N ALA A 281 2.86 22.14 -12.97
CA ALA A 281 3.55 22.95 -11.96
C ALA A 281 5.05 23.11 -12.25
N VAL A 282 5.75 22.03 -12.63
CA VAL A 282 7.17 22.08 -12.99
C VAL A 282 7.42 22.92 -14.25
N PHE A 283 6.52 22.86 -15.25
CA PHE A 283 6.60 23.69 -16.43
C PHE A 283 6.08 25.14 -16.24
N GLY A 284 5.66 25.51 -15.04
CA GLY A 284 5.13 26.85 -14.75
C GLY A 284 3.79 27.15 -15.43
N ILE A 285 3.07 26.11 -15.85
CA ILE A 285 1.74 26.25 -16.47
C ILE A 285 0.73 26.43 -15.36
N SER A 286 0.10 27.61 -15.30
CA SER A 286 -0.99 27.87 -14.35
C SER A 286 -2.19 26.98 -14.67
N THR A 287 -2.57 26.13 -13.71
CA THR A 287 -3.74 25.28 -13.78
C THR A 287 -4.95 25.89 -13.04
N ALA A 288 -4.78 27.12 -12.53
CA ALA A 288 -5.88 27.84 -11.89
C ALA A 288 -7.00 28.07 -12.91
N LEU A 289 -8.15 27.46 -12.67
CA LEU A 289 -9.37 27.81 -13.37
C LEU A 289 -9.67 29.29 -13.07
N SER A 290 -9.93 30.08 -14.11
CA SER A 290 -10.29 31.48 -13.97
C SER A 290 -11.62 31.72 -13.24
N ILE A 291 -12.34 30.66 -12.90
CA ILE A 291 -13.58 30.64 -12.16
C ILE A 291 -13.31 30.18 -10.75
N ASP A 292 -13.26 31.12 -9.82
CA ASP A 292 -13.24 30.79 -8.39
C ASP A 292 -14.66 30.44 -7.94
N LEU A 293 -14.95 29.17 -7.85
CA LEU A 293 -16.25 28.68 -7.36
C LEU A 293 -16.35 28.77 -5.82
N GLY A 294 -15.28 29.11 -5.14
CA GLY A 294 -15.20 29.08 -3.68
C GLY A 294 -15.48 27.67 -3.09
N ASN A 295 -15.42 27.55 -1.78
CA ASN A 295 -15.65 26.28 -1.09
C ASN A 295 -17.05 25.69 -1.34
N ILE A 296 -18.06 26.54 -1.43
CA ILE A 296 -19.46 26.12 -1.67
C ILE A 296 -19.62 25.59 -3.10
N GLY A 297 -19.01 26.25 -4.08
CA GLY A 297 -19.05 25.82 -5.47
C GLY A 297 -18.36 24.48 -5.70
N GLY A 298 -17.25 24.23 -5.00
CA GLY A 298 -16.57 22.92 -5.00
C GLY A 298 -17.46 21.80 -4.45
N VAL A 299 -18.16 22.05 -3.34
CA VAL A 299 -19.11 21.08 -2.76
C VAL A 299 -20.28 20.82 -3.72
N VAL A 300 -20.85 21.87 -4.33
CA VAL A 300 -21.95 21.75 -5.31
C VAL A 300 -21.50 20.94 -6.52
N LEU A 301 -20.29 21.19 -7.04
CA LEU A 301 -19.73 20.43 -8.16
C LEU A 301 -19.57 18.94 -7.78
N MET A 302 -19.06 18.66 -6.60
CA MET A 302 -18.90 17.28 -6.10
C MET A 302 -20.24 16.58 -5.96
N LEU A 303 -21.25 17.25 -5.43
CA LEU A 303 -22.61 16.71 -5.31
C LEU A 303 -23.27 16.49 -6.68
N SER A 304 -23.00 17.35 -7.66
CA SER A 304 -23.50 17.19 -9.02
C SER A 304 -22.88 15.98 -9.73
N LEU A 305 -21.58 15.71 -9.50
CA LEU A 305 -20.91 14.51 -10.01
C LEU A 305 -21.51 13.23 -9.42
N ILE A 306 -21.85 13.23 -8.13
CA ILE A 306 -22.56 12.12 -7.48
C ILE A 306 -23.94 11.91 -8.13
N HIS A 307 -24.66 12.96 -8.44
CA HIS A 307 -25.97 12.87 -9.09
C HIS A 307 -25.88 12.36 -10.54
N ILE A 308 -24.86 12.79 -11.30
CA ILE A 308 -24.61 12.31 -12.67
C ILE A 308 -24.23 10.83 -12.67
N SER A 309 -23.57 10.37 -11.63
CA SER A 309 -23.17 8.96 -11.48
C SER A 309 -24.25 8.06 -10.90
N GLU A 310 -25.43 8.61 -10.51
CA GLU A 310 -26.58 7.77 -10.19
C GLU A 310 -26.92 6.92 -11.42
N PRO A 311 -26.94 5.58 -11.29
CA PRO A 311 -27.34 4.74 -12.41
C PRO A 311 -28.75 5.13 -12.80
N THR A 312 -28.89 5.72 -13.99
CA THR A 312 -30.19 5.82 -14.63
C THR A 312 -30.89 4.49 -14.43
N ARG A 313 -32.09 4.54 -13.87
CA ARG A 313 -32.94 3.36 -13.60
C ARG A 313 -32.80 2.42 -14.77
N PRO A 314 -32.56 1.11 -14.55
CA PRO A 314 -32.56 0.16 -15.64
C PRO A 314 -33.91 0.35 -16.33
N LEU A 315 -33.91 0.74 -17.59
CA LEU A 315 -35.06 0.62 -18.45
C LEU A 315 -35.44 -0.85 -18.39
N TYR A 316 -36.52 -1.14 -17.70
CA TYR A 316 -37.17 -2.42 -17.80
C TYR A 316 -37.58 -2.56 -19.27
N ILE A 317 -36.80 -3.30 -20.03
CA ILE A 317 -37.27 -3.87 -21.28
C ILE A 317 -38.19 -4.97 -20.82
N SER A 318 -39.45 -4.71 -20.94
CA SER A 318 -40.59 -5.65 -20.82
C SER A 318 -40.48 -6.80 -21.80
#